data_0b601c06160d73f0fd0f2dc62daa251d
#
_entry.id   0b601c06160d73f0fd0f2dc62daa251d
#
_cell.length_a   1.000
_cell.length_b   1.000
_cell.length_c   1.000
_cell.angle_alpha   90.00
_cell.angle_beta   90.00
_cell.angle_gamma   90.00
#
_symmetry.space_group_name_H-M   'P 1'
#
loop_
_entity.id
_entity.type
_entity.pdbx_description
1 polymer ?
#
loop_
_entity_poly.entity_id
_entity_poly.type
_entity_poly.pdbx_seq_one_letter_code
_entity_poly.pdbx_strand_id
1 'polypeptide(L)'
;MRVVFLGKGGSGKSTLAGLLCAELASRNERVTAIDADTVPGLDQVLGMESTDDWSLAGAAVRDHGGWKLDGSPAEIVDRCSREAPGGVRFLQMGNVDSRLKEHEMRREQHLDRWSGTVAFNTVSRVFDEAGGWTIVDLQGGTLQVAGGMVGTNGTAVLVVEPFAKSVLTARRFVEMGRWPKGIRLVGVANKVSSPDDKAYVEAALAEWGVPMWVAVPKDPAVVQAERERRPIVSVAGDAGAKLAVTRLADLLTEAAVATSSRN
;
A
#
# COMPACT_ATOMS: atom_id res chain seq x y z
N MET A 1 6.54 3.19 -12.11
CA MET A 1 5.45 2.18 -12.09
C MET A 1 4.72 2.21 -10.77
N ARG A 2 3.38 2.12 -10.75
CA ARG A 2 2.59 2.08 -9.51
C ARG A 2 2.27 0.64 -9.12
N VAL A 3 2.43 0.32 -7.83
CA VAL A 3 2.02 -0.95 -7.21
C VAL A 3 1.19 -0.63 -5.98
N VAL A 4 0.00 -1.20 -5.88
CA VAL A 4 -0.96 -0.91 -4.81
C VAL A 4 -1.27 -2.19 -4.06
N PHE A 5 -0.98 -2.22 -2.76
CA PHE A 5 -1.30 -3.35 -1.90
C PHE A 5 -2.69 -3.21 -1.30
N LEU A 6 -3.52 -4.23 -1.45
CA LEU A 6 -4.87 -4.30 -0.92
C LEU A 6 -5.16 -5.67 -0.30
N GLY A 7 -6.14 -5.71 0.56
CA GLY A 7 -6.50 -6.93 1.28
C GLY A 7 -7.12 -6.63 2.64
N LYS A 8 -7.44 -7.69 3.38
CA LYS A 8 -8.00 -7.59 4.72
C LYS A 8 -7.02 -6.90 5.69
N GLY A 9 -7.55 -6.21 6.72
CA GLY A 9 -6.74 -5.73 7.85
C GLY A 9 -5.95 -6.88 8.49
N GLY A 10 -4.64 -6.67 8.71
CA GLY A 10 -3.73 -7.68 9.26
C GLY A 10 -3.24 -8.74 8.27
N SER A 11 -3.58 -8.65 6.98
CA SER A 11 -3.08 -9.62 5.97
C SER A 11 -1.59 -9.49 5.64
N GLY A 12 -0.90 -8.46 6.14
CA GLY A 12 0.53 -8.23 5.91
C GLY A 12 0.85 -7.30 4.74
N LYS A 13 -0.10 -6.47 4.31
CA LYS A 13 0.11 -5.49 3.23
C LYS A 13 1.30 -4.58 3.48
N SER A 14 1.31 -3.89 4.62
CA SER A 14 2.39 -2.96 5.02
C SER A 14 3.74 -3.66 5.06
N THR A 15 3.79 -4.88 5.61
CA THR A 15 4.99 -5.72 5.65
C THR A 15 5.52 -6.01 4.25
N LEU A 16 4.65 -6.46 3.33
CA LEU A 16 5.05 -6.77 1.96
C LEU A 16 5.40 -5.51 1.16
N ALA A 17 4.67 -4.42 1.37
CA ALA A 17 4.97 -3.13 0.74
C ALA A 17 6.35 -2.61 1.17
N GLY A 18 6.65 -2.62 2.46
CA GLY A 18 7.95 -2.19 2.98
C GLY A 18 9.12 -3.07 2.51
N LEU A 19 8.95 -4.39 2.53
CA LEU A 19 9.96 -5.32 2.00
C LEU A 19 10.18 -5.10 0.49
N LEU A 20 9.12 -4.84 -0.29
CA LEU A 20 9.24 -4.53 -1.71
C LEU A 20 9.95 -3.19 -1.94
N CYS A 21 9.66 -2.17 -1.14
CA CYS A 21 10.37 -0.90 -1.20
C CYS A 21 11.88 -1.08 -0.98
N ALA A 22 12.26 -1.80 0.07
CA ALA A 22 13.65 -2.08 0.38
C ALA A 22 14.34 -2.90 -0.71
N GLU A 23 13.67 -3.90 -1.27
CA GLU A 23 14.18 -4.72 -2.37
C GLU A 23 14.44 -3.88 -3.61
N LEU A 24 13.47 -3.06 -4.03
CA LEU A 24 13.62 -2.19 -5.21
C LEU A 24 14.71 -1.13 -5.00
N ALA A 25 14.78 -0.52 -3.81
CA ALA A 25 15.82 0.44 -3.47
C ALA A 25 17.22 -0.20 -3.49
N SER A 26 17.37 -1.44 -3.03
CA SER A 26 18.63 -2.18 -3.09
C SER A 26 19.10 -2.46 -4.53
N ARG A 27 18.19 -2.41 -5.48
CA ARG A 27 18.46 -2.50 -6.94
C ARG A 27 18.78 -1.14 -7.59
N ASN A 28 18.97 -0.10 -6.78
CA ASN A 28 19.14 1.29 -7.20
C ASN A 28 17.94 1.89 -7.94
N GLU A 29 16.76 1.36 -7.71
CA GLU A 29 15.53 1.93 -8.23
C GLU A 29 15.08 3.12 -7.38
N ARG A 30 14.51 4.15 -8.02
CA ARG A 30 13.89 5.26 -7.31
C ARG A 30 12.52 4.82 -6.80
N VAL A 31 12.36 4.75 -5.48
CA VAL A 31 11.16 4.23 -4.82
C VAL A 31 10.51 5.31 -3.95
N THR A 32 9.20 5.46 -4.12
CA THR A 32 8.35 6.23 -3.21
C THR A 32 7.34 5.28 -2.57
N ALA A 33 7.41 5.16 -1.25
CA ALA A 33 6.46 4.42 -0.42
C ALA A 33 5.37 5.37 0.06
N ILE A 34 4.11 4.99 -0.07
CA ILE A 34 2.96 5.80 0.37
C ILE A 34 2.12 4.96 1.32
N ASP A 35 2.06 5.39 2.58
CA ASP A 35 1.13 4.85 3.56
C ASP A 35 -0.20 5.60 3.46
N ALA A 36 -1.19 4.95 2.89
CA ALA A 36 -2.53 5.48 2.71
C ALA A 36 -3.51 5.03 3.81
N ASP A 37 -3.03 4.36 4.86
CA ASP A 37 -3.85 4.05 6.03
C ASP A 37 -3.95 5.29 6.94
N THR A 38 -5.13 5.50 7.52
CA THR A 38 -5.34 6.52 8.56
C THR A 38 -4.72 6.14 9.90
N VAL A 39 -4.39 4.86 10.07
CA VAL A 39 -3.59 4.34 11.17
C VAL A 39 -2.30 3.78 10.56
N PRO A 40 -1.28 4.63 10.34
CA PRO A 40 -0.10 4.27 9.60
C PRO A 40 0.69 3.14 10.29
N GLY A 41 1.39 2.35 9.50
CA GLY A 41 2.20 1.22 9.97
C GLY A 41 3.38 0.92 9.05
N LEU A 42 3.38 1.49 7.85
CA LEU A 42 4.48 1.30 6.89
C LEU A 42 5.75 2.03 7.33
N ASP A 43 5.63 3.14 8.05
CA ASP A 43 6.74 3.87 8.69
C ASP A 43 7.56 2.96 9.61
N GLN A 44 6.88 2.22 10.50
CA GLN A 44 7.54 1.26 11.42
C GLN A 44 8.22 0.12 10.66
N VAL A 45 7.58 -0.40 9.62
CA VAL A 45 8.16 -1.44 8.75
C VAL A 45 9.46 -0.96 8.13
N LEU A 46 9.51 0.30 7.68
CA LEU A 46 10.67 0.95 7.07
C LEU A 46 11.71 1.42 8.10
N GLY A 47 11.40 1.39 9.40
CA GLY A 47 12.32 1.81 10.48
C GLY A 47 12.34 3.31 10.71
N MET A 48 11.24 3.97 10.47
CA MET A 48 11.05 5.40 10.74
C MET A 48 10.34 5.61 12.08
N GLU A 49 10.53 6.78 12.67
CA GLU A 49 9.69 7.23 13.79
C GLU A 49 8.36 7.77 13.22
N SER A 50 7.26 7.36 13.84
CA SER A 50 5.93 7.82 13.44
C SER A 50 5.73 9.28 13.86
N THR A 51 5.28 10.13 12.93
CA THR A 51 4.94 11.54 13.20
C THR A 51 3.91 12.04 12.19
N ASP A 52 2.95 12.85 12.66
CA ASP A 52 1.94 13.49 11.81
C ASP A 52 2.37 14.85 11.25
N ASP A 53 3.54 15.39 11.69
CA ASP A 53 3.95 16.76 11.37
C ASP A 53 4.16 17.02 9.87
N TRP A 54 4.37 15.97 9.08
CA TRP A 54 4.64 16.03 7.65
C TRP A 54 3.73 15.10 6.83
N SER A 55 2.54 14.82 7.34
CA SER A 55 1.54 14.01 6.63
C SER A 55 0.76 14.84 5.59
N LEU A 56 0.14 14.14 4.63
CA LEU A 56 -0.77 14.76 3.66
C LEU A 56 -1.96 15.44 4.36
N ALA A 57 -2.45 14.88 5.46
CA ALA A 57 -3.46 15.50 6.29
C ALA A 57 -2.99 16.86 6.85
N GLY A 58 -1.70 16.96 7.17
CA GLY A 58 -1.09 18.23 7.61
C GLY A 58 -0.96 19.30 6.53
N ALA A 59 -0.99 18.90 5.27
CA ALA A 59 -0.99 19.80 4.12
C ALA A 59 -2.42 20.17 3.66
N ALA A 60 -3.46 19.67 4.32
CA ALA A 60 -4.83 19.98 3.97
C ALA A 60 -5.26 21.34 4.50
N VAL A 61 -5.97 22.10 3.68
CA VAL A 61 -6.60 23.37 4.02
C VAL A 61 -8.07 23.34 3.63
N ARG A 62 -8.89 24.10 4.36
CA ARG A 62 -10.32 24.23 4.09
C ARG A 62 -10.61 25.58 3.48
N ASP A 63 -11.38 25.60 2.39
CA ASP A 63 -11.95 26.82 1.80
C ASP A 63 -13.46 26.67 1.60
N HIS A 64 -14.08 27.64 0.92
CA HIS A 64 -15.52 27.63 0.61
C HIS A 64 -15.95 26.44 -0.27
N GLY A 65 -15.04 25.82 -0.99
CA GLY A 65 -15.27 24.62 -1.82
C GLY A 65 -15.05 23.29 -1.08
N GLY A 66 -14.60 23.34 0.17
CA GLY A 66 -14.30 22.17 0.99
C GLY A 66 -12.81 21.97 1.25
N TRP A 67 -12.41 20.75 1.53
CA TRP A 67 -11.01 20.40 1.79
C TRP A 67 -10.22 20.25 0.49
N LYS A 68 -9.00 20.81 0.46
CA LYS A 68 -8.02 20.66 -0.63
C LYS A 68 -6.62 20.61 -0.06
N LEU A 69 -5.65 20.14 -0.83
CA LEU A 69 -4.25 20.32 -0.48
C LEU A 69 -3.77 21.73 -0.83
N ASP A 70 -2.94 22.28 0.03
CA ASP A 70 -2.32 23.60 -0.11
C ASP A 70 -1.04 23.48 -0.93
N GLY A 71 -1.19 23.56 -2.23
CA GLY A 71 -0.11 23.50 -3.21
C GLY A 71 -0.36 22.52 -4.36
N SER A 72 0.53 22.52 -5.32
CA SER A 72 0.56 21.56 -6.42
C SER A 72 0.96 20.15 -5.93
N PRO A 73 0.63 19.07 -6.66
CA PRO A 73 1.06 17.73 -6.29
C PRO A 73 2.57 17.59 -6.08
N ALA A 74 3.40 18.23 -6.90
CA ALA A 74 4.85 18.20 -6.78
C ALA A 74 5.33 18.88 -5.48
N GLU A 75 4.83 20.07 -5.18
CA GLU A 75 5.13 20.80 -3.93
C GLU A 75 4.71 20.00 -2.69
N ILE A 76 3.57 19.29 -2.76
CA ILE A 76 3.09 18.44 -1.68
C ILE A 76 4.02 17.22 -1.50
N VAL A 77 4.44 16.58 -2.59
CA VAL A 77 5.43 15.48 -2.52
C VAL A 77 6.69 15.97 -1.83
N ASP A 78 7.24 17.10 -2.23
CA ASP A 78 8.49 17.62 -1.67
C ASP A 78 8.34 18.01 -0.19
N ARG A 79 7.24 18.65 0.18
CA ARG A 79 6.98 19.11 1.54
C ARG A 79 6.65 17.98 2.52
N CYS A 80 5.86 17.01 2.09
CA CYS A 80 5.35 15.94 2.94
C CYS A 80 6.20 14.66 2.91
N SER A 81 7.17 14.56 1.99
CA SER A 81 8.03 13.37 1.96
C SER A 81 9.17 13.42 2.97
N ARG A 82 9.59 12.24 3.39
CA ARG A 82 10.79 12.01 4.20
C ARG A 82 11.58 10.86 3.59
N GLU A 83 12.87 10.85 3.86
CA GLU A 83 13.73 9.75 3.46
C GLU A 83 13.72 8.67 4.54
N ALA A 84 13.31 7.48 4.18
CA ALA A 84 13.43 6.29 5.00
C ALA A 84 14.80 5.62 4.81
N PRO A 85 15.25 4.78 5.76
CA PRO A 85 16.45 3.98 5.59
C PRO A 85 16.50 3.26 4.24
N GLY A 86 17.66 3.28 3.60
CA GLY A 86 17.84 2.68 2.26
C GLY A 86 17.47 3.58 1.08
N GLY A 87 17.22 4.88 1.32
CA GLY A 87 16.96 5.86 0.26
C GLY A 87 15.52 5.80 -0.31
N VAL A 88 14.61 5.18 0.41
CA VAL A 88 13.18 5.15 0.05
C VAL A 88 12.55 6.49 0.43
N ARG A 89 11.93 7.18 -0.54
CA ARG A 89 11.10 8.34 -0.24
C ARG A 89 9.78 7.87 0.37
N PHE A 90 9.41 8.40 1.52
CA PHE A 90 8.20 8.01 2.24
C PHE A 90 7.21 9.17 2.35
N LEU A 91 5.94 8.88 2.12
CA LEU A 91 4.79 9.76 2.33
C LEU A 91 3.74 9.03 3.15
N GLN A 92 3.08 9.73 4.06
CA GLN A 92 1.94 9.17 4.79
C GLN A 92 0.70 10.05 4.67
N MET A 93 -0.47 9.40 4.66
CA MET A 93 -1.74 10.11 4.69
C MET A 93 -1.91 10.87 6.00
N GLY A 94 -1.53 10.25 7.12
CA GLY A 94 -1.70 10.78 8.46
C GLY A 94 -3.12 10.72 8.96
N ASN A 95 -3.31 11.05 10.23
CA ASN A 95 -4.62 11.08 10.88
C ASN A 95 -5.12 12.52 10.96
N VAL A 96 -6.25 12.80 10.31
CA VAL A 96 -6.90 14.12 10.36
C VAL A 96 -7.43 14.41 11.77
N ASP A 97 -7.83 13.37 12.51
CA ASP A 97 -8.45 13.52 13.83
C ASP A 97 -7.49 14.09 14.89
N SER A 98 -6.19 13.88 14.76
CA SER A 98 -5.19 14.36 15.73
C SER A 98 -5.04 15.89 15.76
N ARG A 99 -5.49 16.60 14.73
CA ARG A 99 -5.37 18.06 14.60
C ARG A 99 -6.65 18.85 14.82
N LEU A 100 -7.78 18.16 14.82
CA LEU A 100 -9.07 18.80 15.10
C LEU A 100 -9.29 18.90 16.61
N LYS A 101 -9.54 20.10 17.10
CA LYS A 101 -9.97 20.27 18.50
C LYS A 101 -11.31 19.58 18.70
N GLU A 102 -11.50 18.94 19.84
CA GLU A 102 -12.67 18.12 20.17
C GLU A 102 -14.04 18.80 19.92
N HIS A 103 -14.10 20.13 20.04
CA HIS A 103 -15.29 20.93 19.76
C HIS A 103 -15.57 21.15 18.27
N GLU A 104 -14.52 21.07 17.41
CA GLU A 104 -14.65 21.14 15.94
C GLU A 104 -15.15 19.81 15.38
N MET A 105 -14.72 18.69 15.97
CA MET A 105 -15.21 17.36 15.61
C MET A 105 -16.72 17.18 15.86
N ARG A 106 -17.26 17.76 16.92
CA ARG A 106 -18.71 17.69 17.25
C ARG A 106 -19.60 18.52 16.34
N ARG A 107 -19.06 19.53 15.67
CA ARG A 107 -19.81 20.39 14.73
C ARG A 107 -19.86 19.87 13.31
N GLU A 108 -18.93 18.99 12.94
CA GLU A 108 -18.77 18.55 11.57
C GLU A 108 -18.98 17.04 11.44
N GLN A 109 -20.24 16.60 11.35
CA GLN A 109 -20.64 15.25 10.89
C GLN A 109 -20.19 14.94 9.46
N HIS A 110 -19.18 15.66 8.94
CA HIS A 110 -18.66 15.59 7.57
C HIS A 110 -17.21 15.07 7.49
N LEU A 111 -16.60 14.64 8.59
CA LEU A 111 -15.25 14.05 8.62
C LEU A 111 -15.15 12.80 7.76
N ASP A 112 -16.23 12.03 7.61
CA ASP A 112 -16.30 10.89 6.69
C ASP A 112 -16.08 11.28 5.22
N ARG A 113 -16.29 12.54 4.85
CA ARG A 113 -16.07 13.04 3.49
C ARG A 113 -14.61 13.44 3.23
N TRP A 114 -13.86 13.83 4.26
CA TRP A 114 -12.44 14.12 4.11
C TRP A 114 -11.65 12.87 3.77
N SER A 115 -11.81 11.81 4.56
CA SER A 115 -11.15 10.53 4.29
C SER A 115 -11.48 9.95 2.92
N GLY A 116 -12.68 10.24 2.38
CA GLY A 116 -13.11 9.76 1.07
C GLY A 116 -12.66 10.66 -0.10
N THR A 117 -13.04 11.93 -0.12
CA THR A 117 -13.04 12.72 -1.36
C THR A 117 -11.73 13.49 -1.61
N VAL A 118 -11.13 14.11 -0.60
CA VAL A 118 -9.89 14.90 -0.79
C VAL A 118 -8.70 13.97 -0.87
N ALA A 119 -8.64 12.96 -0.01
CA ALA A 119 -7.61 11.94 -0.08
C ALA A 119 -7.61 11.27 -1.45
N PHE A 120 -8.77 10.85 -1.95
CA PHE A 120 -8.88 10.14 -3.23
C PHE A 120 -8.44 10.96 -4.44
N ASN A 121 -8.89 12.19 -4.57
CA ASN A 121 -8.57 13.01 -5.75
C ASN A 121 -7.15 13.57 -5.72
N THR A 122 -6.58 13.75 -4.55
CA THR A 122 -5.28 14.42 -4.40
C THR A 122 -4.15 13.43 -4.27
N VAL A 123 -4.34 12.36 -3.51
CA VAL A 123 -3.34 11.29 -3.36
C VAL A 123 -3.09 10.60 -4.70
N SER A 124 -4.11 10.41 -5.55
CA SER A 124 -3.91 9.85 -6.88
C SER A 124 -3.00 10.71 -7.78
N ARG A 125 -3.08 12.04 -7.68
CA ARG A 125 -2.20 12.96 -8.41
C ARG A 125 -0.78 12.97 -7.81
N VAL A 126 -0.65 12.94 -6.49
CA VAL A 126 0.62 12.81 -5.79
C VAL A 126 1.35 11.52 -6.22
N PHE A 127 0.61 10.43 -6.45
CA PHE A 127 1.20 9.17 -6.93
C PHE A 127 1.83 9.29 -8.32
N ASP A 128 1.24 10.08 -9.20
CA ASP A 128 1.75 10.27 -10.57
C ASP A 128 3.01 11.13 -10.58
N GLU A 129 3.11 12.12 -9.68
CA GLU A 129 4.28 13.01 -9.55
C GLU A 129 5.48 12.34 -8.88
N ALA A 130 5.26 11.29 -8.08
CA ALA A 130 6.34 10.63 -7.35
C ALA A 130 7.44 10.05 -8.25
N GLY A 131 7.09 9.62 -9.47
CA GLY A 131 8.01 9.07 -10.47
C GLY A 131 8.70 7.77 -10.02
N GLY A 132 9.37 7.05 -10.93
CA GLY A 132 9.99 5.76 -10.60
C GLY A 132 8.97 4.70 -10.16
N TRP A 133 9.27 4.00 -9.05
CA TRP A 133 8.36 3.06 -8.42
C TRP A 133 7.55 3.75 -7.32
N THR A 134 6.24 3.64 -7.39
CA THR A 134 5.33 4.16 -6.36
C THR A 134 4.61 2.98 -5.72
N ILE A 135 4.94 2.68 -4.48
CA ILE A 135 4.39 1.56 -3.71
C ILE A 135 3.38 2.13 -2.71
N VAL A 136 2.13 1.70 -2.83
CA VAL A 136 1.02 2.23 -2.04
C VAL A 136 0.47 1.13 -1.13
N ASP A 137 0.49 1.38 0.18
CA ASP A 137 -0.16 0.54 1.18
C ASP A 137 -1.55 1.10 1.49
N LEU A 138 -2.60 0.42 1.05
CA LEU A 138 -3.97 0.84 1.31
C LEU A 138 -4.48 0.33 2.65
N GLN A 139 -5.35 1.11 3.27
CA GLN A 139 -6.12 0.68 4.43
C GLN A 139 -6.85 -0.64 4.17
N GLY A 140 -6.99 -1.45 5.20
CA GLY A 140 -7.77 -2.68 5.12
C GLY A 140 -9.24 -2.41 4.82
N GLY A 141 -9.79 -3.09 3.81
CA GLY A 141 -11.18 -2.93 3.41
C GLY A 141 -11.36 -2.30 2.03
N THR A 142 -12.59 -2.17 1.57
CA THR A 142 -12.91 -1.88 0.17
C THR A 142 -13.14 -0.39 -0.14
N LEU A 143 -13.27 0.47 0.88
CA LEU A 143 -13.65 1.88 0.71
C LEU A 143 -12.67 2.67 -0.15
N GLN A 144 -11.37 2.53 0.09
CA GLN A 144 -10.35 3.25 -0.66
C GLN A 144 -10.27 2.80 -2.12
N VAL A 145 -10.50 1.50 -2.38
CA VAL A 145 -10.58 0.96 -3.75
C VAL A 145 -11.80 1.51 -4.47
N ALA A 146 -12.96 1.53 -3.81
CA ALA A 146 -14.19 2.12 -4.34
C ALA A 146 -14.02 3.63 -4.65
N GLY A 147 -13.21 4.32 -3.87
CA GLY A 147 -12.88 5.73 -4.06
C GLY A 147 -11.81 6.01 -5.12
N GLY A 148 -11.27 5.00 -5.79
CA GLY A 148 -10.33 5.18 -6.91
C GLY A 148 -8.85 5.31 -6.52
N MET A 149 -8.45 5.02 -5.27
CA MET A 149 -7.05 5.12 -4.84
C MET A 149 -6.10 4.14 -5.54
N VAL A 150 -6.64 3.13 -6.20
CA VAL A 150 -5.84 2.21 -7.02
C VAL A 150 -5.21 2.93 -8.23
N GLY A 151 -5.84 4.03 -8.67
CA GLY A 151 -5.40 4.77 -9.86
C GLY A 151 -5.89 4.15 -11.16
N THR A 152 -5.33 4.61 -12.27
CA THR A 152 -5.75 4.19 -13.62
C THR A 152 -4.81 3.21 -14.28
N ASN A 153 -3.54 3.17 -13.85
CA ASN A 153 -2.47 2.33 -14.40
C ASN A 153 -1.62 1.72 -13.29
N GLY A 154 -1.11 0.52 -13.52
CA GLY A 154 -0.19 -0.15 -12.60
C GLY A 154 -0.62 -1.57 -12.22
N THR A 155 -0.11 -2.05 -11.10
CA THR A 155 -0.43 -3.39 -10.57
C THR A 155 -1.08 -3.28 -9.19
N ALA A 156 -2.24 -3.88 -9.04
CA ALA A 156 -2.92 -4.06 -7.77
C ALA A 156 -2.58 -5.46 -7.22
N VAL A 157 -1.95 -5.51 -6.06
CA VAL A 157 -1.51 -6.73 -5.37
C VAL A 157 -2.51 -7.06 -4.28
N LEU A 158 -3.33 -8.07 -4.51
CA LEU A 158 -4.33 -8.55 -3.56
C LEU A 158 -3.68 -9.55 -2.60
N VAL A 159 -3.49 -9.14 -1.35
CA VAL A 159 -2.85 -9.94 -0.30
C VAL A 159 -3.90 -10.78 0.43
N VAL A 160 -3.78 -12.11 0.33
CA VAL A 160 -4.74 -13.08 0.86
C VAL A 160 -4.04 -14.05 1.80
N GLU A 161 -4.58 -14.16 3.02
CA GLU A 161 -4.16 -15.20 3.98
C GLU A 161 -5.01 -16.47 3.76
N PRO A 162 -4.50 -17.67 4.13
CA PRO A 162 -5.21 -18.95 3.95
C PRO A 162 -6.34 -19.15 4.98
N PHE A 163 -7.22 -18.15 5.12
CA PHE A 163 -8.37 -18.17 6.02
C PHE A 163 -9.62 -17.69 5.30
N ALA A 164 -10.76 -18.33 5.58
CA ALA A 164 -12.04 -18.02 4.96
C ALA A 164 -12.39 -16.51 4.98
N LYS A 165 -12.14 -15.83 6.11
CA LYS A 165 -12.41 -14.38 6.24
C LYS A 165 -11.52 -13.52 5.33
N SER A 166 -10.26 -13.93 5.07
CA SER A 166 -9.37 -13.23 4.13
C SER A 166 -9.82 -13.46 2.70
N VAL A 167 -10.14 -14.69 2.34
CA VAL A 167 -10.66 -15.09 1.02
C VAL A 167 -11.98 -14.38 0.71
N LEU A 168 -12.92 -14.32 1.66
CA LEU A 168 -14.18 -13.58 1.48
C LEU A 168 -13.95 -12.06 1.26
N THR A 169 -12.95 -11.48 1.93
CA THR A 169 -12.61 -10.07 1.72
C THR A 169 -11.98 -9.89 0.34
N ALA A 170 -11.09 -10.79 -0.08
CA ALA A 170 -10.49 -10.78 -1.41
C ALA A 170 -11.55 -10.88 -2.52
N ARG A 171 -12.51 -11.78 -2.37
CA ARG A 171 -13.66 -11.93 -3.29
C ARG A 171 -14.40 -10.60 -3.46
N ARG A 172 -14.67 -9.88 -2.37
CA ARG A 172 -15.35 -8.58 -2.43
C ARG A 172 -14.57 -7.55 -3.26
N PHE A 173 -13.23 -7.52 -3.14
CA PHE A 173 -12.40 -6.66 -3.99
C PHE A 173 -12.57 -6.99 -5.47
N VAL A 174 -12.56 -8.27 -5.83
CA VAL A 174 -12.72 -8.72 -7.22
C VAL A 174 -14.14 -8.41 -7.73
N GLU A 175 -15.18 -8.69 -6.94
CA GLU A 175 -16.59 -8.45 -7.29
C GLU A 175 -16.97 -6.97 -7.40
N MET A 176 -16.24 -6.07 -6.76
CA MET A 176 -16.43 -4.62 -6.99
C MET A 176 -16.27 -4.23 -8.46
N GLY A 177 -15.60 -5.04 -9.26
CA GLY A 177 -15.73 -5.15 -10.72
C GLY A 177 -15.37 -3.92 -11.56
N ARG A 178 -14.98 -2.79 -10.95
CA ARG A 178 -14.67 -1.53 -11.64
C ARG A 178 -13.17 -1.27 -11.67
N TRP A 179 -12.40 -2.29 -12.01
CA TRP A 179 -10.97 -2.12 -12.21
C TRP A 179 -10.71 -1.33 -13.49
N PRO A 180 -9.96 -0.22 -13.41
CA PRO A 180 -9.55 0.50 -14.62
C PRO A 180 -8.77 -0.41 -15.56
N LYS A 181 -8.97 -0.27 -16.86
CA LYS A 181 -8.35 -1.15 -17.89
C LYS A 181 -6.82 -1.20 -17.82
N GLY A 182 -6.18 -0.16 -17.30
CA GLY A 182 -4.73 -0.08 -17.11
C GLY A 182 -4.23 -0.75 -15.82
N ILE A 183 -5.11 -1.27 -14.97
CA ILE A 183 -4.74 -1.96 -13.73
C ILE A 183 -4.67 -3.47 -13.96
N ARG A 184 -3.51 -4.04 -13.65
CA ARG A 184 -3.31 -5.49 -13.55
C ARG A 184 -3.59 -5.92 -12.12
N LEU A 185 -4.61 -6.77 -11.92
CA LEU A 185 -4.90 -7.37 -10.61
C LEU A 185 -4.18 -8.70 -10.49
N VAL A 186 -3.40 -8.88 -9.41
CA VAL A 186 -2.67 -10.12 -9.12
C VAL A 186 -2.83 -10.52 -7.66
N GLY A 187 -2.75 -11.79 -7.35
CA GLY A 187 -2.83 -12.31 -6.00
C GLY A 187 -1.46 -12.65 -5.41
N VAL A 188 -1.33 -12.42 -4.10
CA VAL A 188 -0.24 -12.91 -3.27
C VAL A 188 -0.84 -13.67 -2.09
N ALA A 189 -0.53 -14.97 -1.99
CA ALA A 189 -0.85 -15.74 -0.80
C ALA A 189 0.18 -15.40 0.29
N ASN A 190 -0.26 -14.89 1.44
CA ASN A 190 0.63 -14.49 2.53
C ASN A 190 0.43 -15.34 3.78
N LYS A 191 1.48 -15.48 4.57
CA LYS A 191 1.53 -16.28 5.80
C LYS A 191 1.19 -17.75 5.57
N VAL A 192 1.64 -18.28 4.45
CA VAL A 192 1.47 -19.69 4.06
C VAL A 192 2.32 -20.57 4.96
N SER A 193 1.72 -21.57 5.61
CA SER A 193 2.39 -22.48 6.53
C SER A 193 2.51 -23.90 5.96
N SER A 194 1.75 -24.21 4.90
CA SER A 194 1.73 -25.56 4.30
C SER A 194 1.44 -25.48 2.78
N PRO A 195 1.70 -26.56 2.03
CA PRO A 195 1.26 -26.67 0.66
C PRO A 195 -0.26 -26.53 0.49
N ASP A 196 -1.05 -27.03 1.45
CA ASP A 196 -2.52 -26.94 1.44
C ASP A 196 -3.00 -25.49 1.60
N ASP A 197 -2.32 -24.69 2.44
CA ASP A 197 -2.58 -23.25 2.57
C ASP A 197 -2.41 -22.54 1.22
N LYS A 198 -1.32 -22.87 0.51
CA LYS A 198 -1.04 -22.32 -0.82
C LYS A 198 -2.13 -22.71 -1.80
N ALA A 199 -2.45 -24.00 -1.88
CA ALA A 199 -3.45 -24.53 -2.80
C ALA A 199 -4.84 -23.94 -2.55
N TYR A 200 -5.20 -23.74 -1.27
CA TYR A 200 -6.47 -23.11 -0.88
C TYR A 200 -6.61 -21.68 -1.42
N VAL A 201 -5.58 -20.85 -1.25
CA VAL A 201 -5.61 -19.46 -1.75
C VAL A 201 -5.55 -19.43 -3.28
N GLU A 202 -4.71 -20.28 -3.89
CA GLU A 202 -4.55 -20.37 -5.35
C GLU A 202 -5.86 -20.76 -6.03
N ALA A 203 -6.57 -21.77 -5.51
CA ALA A 203 -7.87 -22.19 -6.01
C ALA A 203 -8.91 -21.06 -5.94
N ALA A 204 -8.98 -20.35 -4.81
CA ALA A 204 -9.90 -19.25 -4.64
C ALA A 204 -9.62 -18.10 -5.63
N LEU A 205 -8.35 -17.73 -5.81
CA LEU A 205 -7.97 -16.68 -6.76
C LEU A 205 -8.25 -17.08 -8.21
N ALA A 206 -7.98 -18.36 -8.55
CA ALA A 206 -8.24 -18.91 -9.88
C ALA A 206 -9.74 -18.91 -10.24
N GLU A 207 -10.63 -19.19 -9.27
CA GLU A 207 -12.08 -19.10 -9.46
C GLU A 207 -12.52 -17.71 -9.96
N TRP A 208 -11.81 -16.66 -9.56
CA TRP A 208 -12.11 -15.27 -9.94
C TRP A 208 -11.24 -14.75 -11.09
N GLY A 209 -10.44 -15.61 -11.71
CA GLY A 209 -9.55 -15.22 -12.82
C GLY A 209 -8.38 -14.33 -12.38
N VAL A 210 -8.03 -14.33 -11.10
CA VAL A 210 -6.90 -13.57 -10.56
C VAL A 210 -5.66 -14.48 -10.50
N PRO A 211 -4.59 -14.21 -11.26
CA PRO A 211 -3.38 -15.02 -11.20
C PRO A 211 -2.69 -14.85 -9.84
N MET A 212 -2.36 -15.95 -9.18
CA MET A 212 -1.48 -15.93 -8.02
C MET A 212 -0.02 -15.84 -8.48
N TRP A 213 0.67 -14.76 -8.11
CA TRP A 213 2.05 -14.54 -8.52
C TRP A 213 3.06 -15.15 -7.56
N VAL A 214 2.82 -15.01 -6.28
CA VAL A 214 3.76 -15.44 -5.23
C VAL A 214 3.01 -15.99 -4.04
N ALA A 215 3.60 -16.99 -3.40
CA ALA A 215 3.23 -17.45 -2.06
C ALA A 215 4.35 -17.08 -1.08
N VAL A 216 3.99 -16.29 -0.07
CA VAL A 216 4.91 -15.81 0.97
C VAL A 216 4.72 -16.67 2.22
N PRO A 217 5.74 -17.35 2.70
CA PRO A 217 5.63 -18.18 3.88
C PRO A 217 5.39 -17.34 5.14
N LYS A 218 4.76 -17.96 6.14
CA LYS A 218 4.76 -17.42 7.50
C LYS A 218 6.19 -17.49 8.03
N ASP A 219 6.84 -16.33 8.14
CA ASP A 219 8.26 -16.23 8.44
C ASP A 219 8.50 -15.86 9.91
N PRO A 220 9.15 -16.73 10.70
CA PRO A 220 9.48 -16.44 12.08
C PRO A 220 10.34 -15.20 12.27
N ALA A 221 11.23 -14.89 11.32
CA ALA A 221 12.12 -13.73 11.41
C ALA A 221 11.34 -12.43 11.30
N VAL A 222 10.31 -12.39 10.42
CA VAL A 222 9.39 -11.25 10.32
C VAL A 222 8.59 -11.08 11.62
N VAL A 223 8.03 -12.19 12.15
CA VAL A 223 7.27 -12.15 13.42
C VAL A 223 8.14 -11.68 14.57
N GLN A 224 9.41 -12.12 14.62
CA GLN A 224 10.35 -11.72 15.66
C GLN A 224 10.71 -10.22 15.54
N ALA A 225 10.98 -9.72 14.33
CA ALA A 225 11.28 -8.31 14.10
C ALA A 225 10.11 -7.41 14.55
N GLU A 226 8.87 -7.81 14.23
CA GLU A 226 7.67 -7.09 14.65
C GLU A 226 7.51 -7.04 16.18
N ARG A 227 7.70 -8.17 16.87
CA ARG A 227 7.65 -8.25 18.34
C ARG A 227 8.71 -7.40 19.03
N GLU A 228 9.90 -7.36 18.47
CA GLU A 228 11.04 -6.57 18.96
C GLU A 228 11.00 -5.11 18.55
N ARG A 229 9.98 -4.71 17.79
CA ARG A 229 9.85 -3.38 17.19
C ARG A 229 11.08 -2.98 16.36
N ARG A 230 11.72 -3.97 15.73
CA ARG A 230 12.80 -3.72 14.77
C ARG A 230 12.22 -3.49 13.38
N PRO A 231 12.87 -2.66 12.56
CA PRO A 231 12.47 -2.48 11.17
C PRO A 231 12.39 -3.83 10.44
N ILE A 232 11.24 -4.15 9.84
CA ILE A 232 11.06 -5.43 9.14
C ILE A 232 11.99 -5.52 7.92
N VAL A 233 12.33 -4.40 7.31
CA VAL A 233 13.32 -4.34 6.22
C VAL A 233 14.72 -4.80 6.63
N SER A 234 15.03 -4.86 7.94
CA SER A 234 16.29 -5.37 8.48
C SER A 234 16.34 -6.91 8.58
N VAL A 235 15.26 -7.62 8.27
CA VAL A 235 15.22 -9.09 8.27
C VAL A 235 16.23 -9.62 7.25
N ALA A 236 16.90 -10.73 7.61
CA ALA A 236 17.96 -11.34 6.81
C ALA A 236 17.53 -11.67 5.38
N GLY A 237 18.48 -11.60 4.44
CA GLY A 237 18.20 -11.79 3.00
C GLY A 237 17.74 -13.19 2.63
N ASP A 238 18.06 -14.20 3.45
CA ASP A 238 17.66 -15.61 3.31
C ASP A 238 16.31 -15.95 3.96
N ALA A 239 15.68 -15.00 4.64
CA ALA A 239 14.34 -15.16 5.17
C ALA A 239 13.33 -15.45 4.04
N GLY A 240 12.48 -16.44 4.25
CA GLY A 240 11.55 -16.91 3.22
C GLY A 240 10.60 -15.83 2.70
N ALA A 241 10.14 -14.93 3.57
CA ALA A 241 9.31 -13.80 3.17
C ALA A 241 10.09 -12.84 2.24
N LYS A 242 11.36 -12.57 2.54
CA LYS A 242 12.19 -11.68 1.72
C LYS A 242 12.48 -12.28 0.34
N LEU A 243 12.81 -13.58 0.28
CA LEU A 243 12.99 -14.29 -1.00
C LEU A 243 11.72 -14.27 -1.86
N ALA A 244 10.55 -14.43 -1.24
CA ALA A 244 9.28 -14.34 -1.95
C ALA A 244 9.02 -12.92 -2.49
N VAL A 245 9.38 -11.87 -1.74
CA VAL A 245 9.26 -10.47 -2.19
C VAL A 245 10.27 -10.16 -3.30
N THR A 246 11.50 -10.69 -3.25
CA THR A 246 12.45 -10.58 -4.36
C THR A 246 11.85 -11.15 -5.65
N ARG A 247 11.19 -12.31 -5.58
CA ARG A 247 10.47 -12.87 -6.73
C ARG A 247 9.32 -12.00 -7.20
N LEU A 248 8.57 -11.38 -6.27
CA LEU A 248 7.51 -10.42 -6.61
C LEU A 248 8.09 -9.21 -7.36
N ALA A 249 9.23 -8.68 -6.91
CA ALA A 249 9.90 -7.57 -7.57
C ALA A 249 10.33 -7.92 -9.00
N ASP A 250 10.83 -9.14 -9.24
CA ASP A 250 11.18 -9.62 -10.60
C ASP A 250 9.96 -9.61 -11.52
N LEU A 251 8.84 -10.21 -11.07
CA LEU A 251 7.60 -10.26 -11.84
C LEU A 251 7.02 -8.87 -12.12
N LEU A 252 7.13 -7.95 -11.17
CA LEU A 252 6.70 -6.57 -11.34
C LEU A 252 7.58 -5.85 -12.38
N THR A 253 8.88 -6.08 -12.35
CA THR A 253 9.83 -5.49 -13.32
C THR A 253 9.57 -6.01 -14.73
N GLU A 254 9.40 -7.32 -14.90
CA GLU A 254 9.02 -7.94 -16.17
C GLU A 254 7.71 -7.34 -16.72
N ALA A 255 6.73 -7.16 -15.84
CA ALA A 255 5.43 -6.57 -16.16
C ALA A 255 5.52 -5.09 -16.59
N ALA A 256 6.45 -4.32 -15.99
CA ALA A 256 6.69 -2.92 -16.34
C ALA A 256 7.28 -2.80 -17.75
N VAL A 257 8.28 -3.62 -18.07
CA VAL A 257 8.91 -3.64 -19.39
C VAL A 257 7.88 -4.01 -20.48
N ALA A 258 7.06 -5.03 -20.23
CA ALA A 258 6.02 -5.46 -21.17
C ALA A 258 4.95 -4.40 -21.44
N THR A 259 4.71 -3.48 -20.49
CA THR A 259 3.77 -2.37 -20.67
C THR A 259 4.38 -1.23 -21.47
N SER A 260 5.66 -0.92 -21.22
CA SER A 260 6.39 0.13 -21.95
C SER A 260 6.61 -0.17 -23.43
N SER A 261 6.68 -1.44 -23.81
CA SER A 261 6.86 -1.88 -25.22
C SER A 261 5.56 -1.92 -26.04
N ARG A 262 4.39 -1.62 -25.44
CA ARG A 262 3.07 -1.60 -26.11
C ARG A 262 2.51 -0.19 -26.35
N ASN A 263 3.16 0.82 -25.80
CA ASN A 263 2.86 2.23 -25.99
C ASN A 263 3.86 2.88 -26.96
#